data_5c03fd9d588d8df99794a772eb410fdc
#
_entry.id   5c03fd9d588d8df99794a772eb410fdc
#
_cell.length_a   1.000
_cell.length_b   1.000
_cell.length_c   1.000
_cell.angle_alpha   90.00
_cell.angle_beta   90.00
_cell.angle_gamma   90.00
#
_symmetry.space_group_name_H-M   'P 1'
#
loop_
_entity.id
_entity.type
_entity.pdbx_description
1 polymer ?
#
loop_
_entity_poly.entity_id
_entity_poly.type
_entity_poly.pdbx_seq_one_letter_code
_entity_poly.pdbx_strand_id
1 'polypeptide(L)'
;MSKKPVLVIMAAGMGSRYGGLKQIDPVDPYGNMIIDFSIYDAKQAGFEKVIFIIKKAIDEAFREGIGKRIEKYMDVEYVYQELDVLPKGYEVPEGRVKPWGTGHAILCAAEAIDGAPFAVINSDDYYGRTAFEEIYRQLTTEQDGATYQYAMVAYDLYKTLTDNGHVARGICTADDQNHLVGIHERTRIENHGGQAEYTEDDGATWTGLPQGTIVSMNLWGFTPS
;
A
#
# COMPACT_ATOMS: atom_id res chain seq x y z
N MET A 1 -16.64 -10.02 -20.64
CA MET A 1 -16.86 -9.08 -19.52
C MET A 1 -15.50 -8.85 -18.88
N SER A 2 -15.11 -7.60 -18.63
CA SER A 2 -13.90 -7.29 -17.88
C SER A 2 -14.03 -7.88 -16.46
N LYS A 3 -12.92 -8.42 -15.92
CA LYS A 3 -12.89 -8.89 -14.53
C LYS A 3 -13.08 -7.70 -13.58
N LYS A 4 -13.73 -7.92 -12.44
CA LYS A 4 -13.86 -6.87 -11.41
C LYS A 4 -12.51 -6.59 -10.78
N PRO A 5 -12.23 -5.33 -10.38
CA PRO A 5 -11.01 -4.98 -9.67
C PRO A 5 -10.85 -5.77 -8.37
N VAL A 6 -9.62 -6.17 -8.05
CA VAL A 6 -9.26 -6.82 -6.80
C VAL A 6 -8.40 -5.90 -5.92
N LEU A 7 -8.51 -6.03 -4.61
CA LEU A 7 -7.66 -5.32 -3.66
C LEU A 7 -6.50 -6.21 -3.25
N VAL A 8 -5.28 -5.72 -3.40
CA VAL A 8 -4.05 -6.39 -2.96
C VAL A 8 -3.49 -5.65 -1.74
N ILE A 9 -3.29 -6.34 -0.64
CA ILE A 9 -2.79 -5.76 0.61
C ILE A 9 -1.42 -6.34 0.95
N MET A 10 -0.41 -5.47 1.01
CA MET A 10 0.95 -5.84 1.38
C MET A 10 1.08 -5.94 2.89
N ALA A 11 1.13 -7.16 3.42
CA ALA A 11 1.23 -7.47 4.85
C ALA A 11 2.45 -8.34 5.21
N ALA A 12 3.38 -8.60 4.27
CA ALA A 12 4.57 -9.42 4.49
C ALA A 12 5.66 -8.71 5.34
N GLY A 13 5.58 -7.38 5.46
CA GLY A 13 6.49 -6.57 6.29
C GLY A 13 6.24 -6.63 7.79
N MET A 14 5.24 -7.39 8.22
CA MET A 14 4.71 -7.45 9.58
C MET A 14 5.72 -8.01 10.60
N GLY A 15 5.92 -7.26 11.67
CA GLY A 15 6.38 -7.84 12.94
C GLY A 15 7.88 -7.91 13.21
N SER A 16 8.77 -7.42 12.34
CA SER A 16 10.21 -7.54 12.60
C SER A 16 10.76 -6.60 13.70
N ARG A 17 10.04 -5.55 14.07
CA ARG A 17 10.54 -4.53 15.01
C ARG A 17 10.00 -4.62 16.44
N TYR A 18 8.88 -5.35 16.67
CA TYR A 18 8.17 -5.35 17.96
C TYR A 18 7.85 -6.74 18.50
N GLY A 19 8.41 -7.82 17.92
CA GLY A 19 8.21 -9.20 18.41
C GLY A 19 6.77 -9.73 18.30
N GLY A 20 5.87 -9.03 17.56
CA GLY A 20 4.47 -9.41 17.35
C GLY A 20 3.90 -8.85 16.04
N LEU A 21 2.67 -9.25 15.73
CA LEU A 21 1.92 -8.75 14.57
C LEU A 21 1.35 -7.36 14.88
N LYS A 22 2.08 -6.28 14.56
CA LYS A 22 1.64 -4.89 14.80
C LYS A 22 0.27 -4.56 14.18
N GLN A 23 -0.13 -5.28 13.15
CA GLN A 23 -1.38 -5.07 12.43
C GLN A 23 -2.60 -5.70 13.11
N ILE A 24 -2.38 -6.45 14.18
CA ILE A 24 -3.47 -6.97 15.04
C ILE A 24 -3.71 -6.14 16.29
N ASP A 25 -2.98 -5.02 16.47
CA ASP A 25 -3.25 -4.12 17.56
C ASP A 25 -4.51 -3.28 17.28
N PRO A 26 -5.51 -3.32 18.16
CA PRO A 26 -6.71 -2.51 17.99
C PRO A 26 -6.39 -1.02 18.03
N VAL A 27 -7.03 -0.26 17.13
CA VAL A 27 -6.90 1.20 17.07
C VAL A 27 -8.11 1.92 17.69
N ASP A 28 -9.12 1.16 18.10
CA ASP A 28 -10.31 1.70 18.76
C ASP A 28 -10.80 0.81 19.92
N PRO A 29 -11.73 1.30 20.78
CA PRO A 29 -12.28 0.53 21.89
C PRO A 29 -13.11 -0.70 21.49
N TYR A 30 -13.47 -0.83 20.22
CA TYR A 30 -14.28 -1.93 19.71
C TYR A 30 -13.43 -3.09 19.20
N GLY A 31 -12.11 -2.96 19.24
CA GLY A 31 -11.17 -3.98 18.79
C GLY A 31 -10.95 -3.98 17.26
N ASN A 32 -11.30 -2.89 16.57
CA ASN A 32 -11.02 -2.75 15.16
C ASN A 32 -9.54 -2.41 14.93
N MET A 33 -8.96 -3.02 13.92
CA MET A 33 -7.61 -2.77 13.44
C MET A 33 -7.64 -1.76 12.30
N ILE A 34 -6.50 -1.12 11.99
CA ILE A 34 -6.44 -0.14 10.88
C ILE A 34 -6.86 -0.77 9.55
N ILE A 35 -6.50 -2.05 9.33
CA ILE A 35 -6.85 -2.80 8.13
C ILE A 35 -8.36 -3.02 7.97
N ASP A 36 -9.13 -3.11 9.08
CA ASP A 36 -10.58 -3.28 9.03
C ASP A 36 -11.26 -2.08 8.36
N PHE A 37 -10.76 -0.87 8.62
CA PHE A 37 -11.27 0.36 7.98
C PHE A 37 -10.98 0.35 6.48
N SER A 38 -9.76 -0.04 6.07
CA SER A 38 -9.41 -0.16 4.65
C SER A 38 -10.28 -1.19 3.94
N ILE A 39 -10.52 -2.35 4.54
CA ILE A 39 -11.40 -3.39 3.99
C ILE A 39 -12.86 -2.92 3.89
N TYR A 40 -13.35 -2.24 4.94
CA TYR A 40 -14.70 -1.70 4.93
C TYR A 40 -14.88 -0.69 3.81
N ASP A 41 -13.97 0.29 3.69
CA ASP A 41 -14.03 1.34 2.68
C ASP A 41 -13.89 0.77 1.26
N ALA A 42 -12.98 -0.19 1.05
CA ALA A 42 -12.81 -0.88 -0.23
C ALA A 42 -14.08 -1.64 -0.64
N LYS A 43 -14.71 -2.35 0.30
CA LYS A 43 -15.98 -3.05 0.05
C LYS A 43 -17.09 -2.07 -0.34
N GLN A 44 -17.20 -0.92 0.35
CA GLN A 44 -18.20 0.11 0.00
C GLN A 44 -17.91 0.71 -1.38
N ALA A 45 -16.67 0.81 -1.80
CA ALA A 45 -16.27 1.25 -3.14
C ALA A 45 -16.60 0.25 -4.26
N GLY A 46 -16.78 -1.05 -3.93
CA GLY A 46 -17.17 -2.09 -4.88
C GLY A 46 -16.18 -3.25 -5.03
N PHE A 47 -15.06 -3.26 -4.29
CA PHE A 47 -14.17 -4.43 -4.26
C PHE A 47 -14.87 -5.62 -3.60
N GLU A 48 -14.80 -6.78 -4.24
CA GLU A 48 -15.41 -8.02 -3.75
C GLU A 48 -14.38 -9.05 -3.30
N LYS A 49 -13.14 -8.94 -3.81
CA LYS A 49 -12.02 -9.83 -3.52
C LYS A 49 -10.85 -9.05 -2.92
N VAL A 50 -10.21 -9.61 -1.90
CA VAL A 50 -8.95 -9.14 -1.33
C VAL A 50 -7.89 -10.25 -1.38
N ILE A 51 -6.67 -9.87 -1.76
CA ILE A 51 -5.50 -10.75 -1.78
C ILE A 51 -4.52 -10.22 -0.74
N PHE A 52 -4.25 -11.01 0.29
CA PHE A 52 -3.24 -10.69 1.30
C PHE A 52 -1.89 -11.28 0.91
N ILE A 53 -0.88 -10.42 0.79
CA ILE A 53 0.51 -10.84 0.62
C ILE A 53 1.15 -10.88 2.00
N ILE A 54 1.43 -12.08 2.50
CA ILE A 54 1.98 -12.35 3.83
C ILE A 54 3.26 -13.21 3.73
N LYS A 55 3.87 -13.53 4.86
CA LYS A 55 4.90 -14.58 4.96
C LYS A 55 4.28 -15.85 5.51
N LYS A 56 4.77 -17.01 5.09
CA LYS A 56 4.34 -18.32 5.65
C LYS A 56 4.48 -18.38 7.17
N ALA A 57 5.53 -17.76 7.70
CA ALA A 57 5.80 -17.73 9.14
C ALA A 57 4.70 -17.08 9.99
N ILE A 58 3.85 -16.23 9.39
CA ILE A 58 2.75 -15.54 10.11
C ILE A 58 1.36 -16.01 9.66
N ASP A 59 1.27 -16.99 8.76
CA ASP A 59 0.00 -17.39 8.12
C ASP A 59 -1.09 -17.74 9.13
N GLU A 60 -0.81 -18.64 10.05
CA GLU A 60 -1.80 -19.07 11.06
C GLU A 60 -2.27 -17.89 11.92
N ALA A 61 -1.34 -17.12 12.47
CA ALA A 61 -1.66 -15.98 13.32
C ALA A 61 -2.41 -14.87 12.57
N PHE A 62 -2.07 -14.65 11.29
CA PHE A 62 -2.75 -13.66 10.44
C PHE A 62 -4.18 -14.11 10.14
N ARG A 63 -4.39 -15.37 9.77
CA ARG A 63 -5.72 -15.92 9.50
C ARG A 63 -6.62 -15.86 10.73
N GLU A 64 -6.10 -16.24 11.90
CA GLU A 64 -6.85 -16.19 13.15
C GLU A 64 -7.18 -14.75 13.57
N GLY A 65 -6.23 -13.85 13.51
CA GLY A 65 -6.40 -12.47 13.99
C GLY A 65 -7.17 -11.56 13.02
N ILE A 66 -6.97 -11.74 11.72
CA ILE A 66 -7.49 -10.85 10.67
C ILE A 66 -8.36 -11.61 9.67
N GLY A 67 -7.83 -12.68 9.08
CA GLY A 67 -8.42 -13.36 7.94
C GLY A 67 -9.86 -13.80 8.18
N LYS A 68 -10.11 -14.59 9.23
CA LYS A 68 -11.43 -15.13 9.57
C LYS A 68 -12.51 -14.06 9.79
N ARG A 69 -12.13 -12.84 10.13
CA ARG A 69 -13.06 -11.71 10.26
C ARG A 69 -13.47 -11.20 8.89
N ILE A 70 -12.51 -11.06 7.98
CA ILE A 70 -12.68 -10.49 6.65
C ILE A 70 -13.37 -11.49 5.71
N GLU A 71 -13.06 -12.79 5.81
CA GLU A 71 -13.71 -13.89 5.05
C GLU A 71 -15.24 -13.92 5.16
N LYS A 72 -15.79 -13.30 6.21
CA LYS A 72 -17.25 -13.17 6.38
C LYS A 72 -17.87 -12.12 5.42
N TYR A 73 -17.06 -11.25 4.86
CA TYR A 73 -17.53 -10.08 4.12
C TYR A 73 -17.01 -9.99 2.69
N MET A 74 -15.84 -10.58 2.42
CA MET A 74 -15.19 -10.53 1.12
C MET A 74 -14.62 -11.91 0.76
N ASP A 75 -14.40 -12.14 -0.54
CA ASP A 75 -13.57 -13.25 -1.01
C ASP A 75 -12.11 -12.97 -0.67
N VAL A 76 -11.46 -13.90 0.04
CA VAL A 76 -10.11 -13.71 0.59
C VAL A 76 -9.16 -14.76 0.02
N GLU A 77 -8.05 -14.30 -0.53
CA GLU A 77 -6.95 -15.16 -0.97
C GLU A 77 -5.64 -14.75 -0.28
N TYR A 78 -4.80 -15.74 0.03
CA TYR A 78 -3.50 -15.53 0.70
C TYR A 78 -2.37 -15.95 -0.21
N VAL A 79 -1.41 -15.06 -0.37
CA VAL A 79 -0.22 -15.24 -1.19
C VAL A 79 1.01 -15.05 -0.34
N TYR A 80 2.07 -15.82 -0.61
CA TYR A 80 3.26 -15.77 0.22
C TYR A 80 4.43 -15.11 -0.49
N GLN A 81 4.96 -14.04 0.12
CA GLN A 81 6.20 -13.43 -0.29
C GLN A 81 7.37 -14.08 0.46
N GLU A 82 8.03 -15.04 -0.18
CA GLU A 82 9.23 -15.70 0.33
C GLU A 82 10.44 -15.37 -0.55
N LEU A 83 11.66 -15.53 -0.02
CA LEU A 83 12.89 -15.15 -0.75
C LEU A 83 13.13 -16.00 -2.00
N ASP A 84 12.69 -17.25 -1.98
CA ASP A 84 12.87 -18.25 -3.03
C ASP A 84 11.76 -18.22 -4.10
N VAL A 85 10.72 -17.42 -3.90
CA VAL A 85 9.66 -17.22 -4.91
C VAL A 85 10.15 -16.21 -5.94
N LEU A 86 10.91 -16.70 -6.93
CA LEU A 86 11.54 -15.87 -7.95
C LEU A 86 11.09 -16.29 -9.35
N PRO A 87 11.11 -15.37 -10.33
CA PRO A 87 10.92 -15.71 -11.72
C PRO A 87 11.98 -16.73 -12.21
N LYS A 88 11.61 -17.50 -13.24
CA LYS A 88 12.51 -18.49 -13.82
C LYS A 88 13.85 -17.85 -14.24
N GLY A 89 14.96 -18.46 -13.82
CA GLY A 89 16.31 -18.01 -14.16
C GLY A 89 16.95 -17.07 -13.13
N TYR A 90 16.25 -16.77 -12.03
CA TYR A 90 16.81 -16.03 -10.91
C TYR A 90 17.00 -16.94 -9.70
N GLU A 91 18.06 -16.68 -8.93
CA GLU A 91 18.40 -17.41 -7.71
C GLU A 91 18.60 -16.44 -6.55
N VAL A 92 18.38 -16.93 -5.34
CA VAL A 92 18.63 -16.12 -4.13
C VAL A 92 20.14 -16.00 -3.92
N PRO A 93 20.72 -14.77 -3.92
CA PRO A 93 22.13 -14.58 -3.62
C PRO A 93 22.51 -15.13 -2.24
N GLU A 94 23.69 -15.68 -2.13
CA GLU A 94 24.21 -16.19 -0.85
C GLU A 94 24.17 -15.10 0.25
N GLY A 95 23.67 -15.45 1.42
CA GLY A 95 23.58 -14.56 2.58
C GLY A 95 22.42 -13.54 2.53
N ARG A 96 21.57 -13.56 1.50
CA ARG A 96 20.42 -12.66 1.46
C ARG A 96 19.34 -13.07 2.46
N VAL A 97 18.99 -12.16 3.38
CA VAL A 97 17.94 -12.36 4.38
C VAL A 97 16.81 -11.30 4.27
N LYS A 98 17.06 -10.20 3.56
CA LYS A 98 16.07 -9.12 3.39
C LYS A 98 15.09 -9.44 2.26
N PRO A 99 13.78 -9.12 2.41
CA PRO A 99 12.81 -9.23 1.32
C PRO A 99 13.25 -8.44 0.08
N TRP A 100 12.72 -8.83 -1.09
CA TRP A 100 13.02 -8.18 -2.37
C TRP A 100 12.39 -6.80 -2.54
N GLY A 101 11.35 -6.49 -1.78
CA GLY A 101 10.61 -5.23 -1.85
C GLY A 101 9.18 -5.39 -2.36
N THR A 102 8.50 -4.24 -2.57
CA THR A 102 7.07 -4.17 -2.89
C THR A 102 6.75 -4.70 -4.30
N GLY A 103 7.60 -4.41 -5.28
CA GLY A 103 7.41 -4.96 -6.65
C GLY A 103 7.42 -6.50 -6.67
N HIS A 104 8.30 -7.13 -5.92
CA HIS A 104 8.31 -8.59 -5.78
C HIS A 104 7.08 -9.10 -5.03
N ALA A 105 6.59 -8.38 -4.03
CA ALA A 105 5.35 -8.73 -3.33
C ALA A 105 4.18 -8.83 -4.32
N ILE A 106 4.02 -7.81 -5.18
CA ILE A 106 2.98 -7.79 -6.21
C ILE A 106 3.18 -8.94 -7.22
N LEU A 107 4.43 -9.20 -7.62
CA LEU A 107 4.73 -10.32 -8.53
C LEU A 107 4.31 -11.67 -7.95
N CYS A 108 4.49 -11.89 -6.65
CA CYS A 108 4.00 -13.11 -5.97
C CYS A 108 2.48 -13.26 -6.07
N ALA A 109 1.73 -12.17 -6.20
CA ALA A 109 0.27 -12.17 -6.29
C ALA A 109 -0.26 -12.33 -7.73
N ALA A 110 0.60 -12.41 -8.74
CA ALA A 110 0.20 -12.40 -10.15
C ALA A 110 -0.83 -13.47 -10.52
N GLU A 111 -0.67 -14.71 -10.02
CA GLU A 111 -1.63 -15.79 -10.27
C GLU A 111 -2.98 -15.53 -9.60
N ALA A 112 -2.98 -15.02 -8.37
CA ALA A 112 -4.19 -14.70 -7.61
C ALA A 112 -4.95 -13.49 -8.17
N ILE A 113 -4.24 -12.51 -8.74
CA ILE A 113 -4.80 -11.37 -9.49
C ILE A 113 -5.46 -11.86 -10.78
N ASP A 114 -4.90 -12.90 -11.42
CA ASP A 114 -5.47 -13.59 -12.59
C ASP A 114 -5.90 -12.61 -13.69
N GLY A 115 -5.08 -11.61 -14.01
CA GLY A 115 -5.36 -10.61 -15.03
C GLY A 115 -6.56 -9.73 -14.76
N ALA A 116 -6.96 -9.52 -13.51
CA ALA A 116 -7.92 -8.49 -13.13
C ALA A 116 -7.23 -7.13 -12.94
N PRO A 117 -7.92 -6.00 -13.15
CA PRO A 117 -7.45 -4.72 -12.63
C PRO A 117 -7.28 -4.83 -11.11
N PHE A 118 -6.29 -4.14 -10.54
CA PHE A 118 -6.08 -4.27 -9.10
C PHE A 118 -5.57 -2.99 -8.44
N ALA A 119 -5.98 -2.77 -7.20
CA ALA A 119 -5.41 -1.74 -6.34
C ALA A 119 -4.44 -2.39 -5.34
N VAL A 120 -3.37 -1.68 -4.99
CA VAL A 120 -2.38 -2.11 -4.00
C VAL A 120 -2.32 -1.11 -2.86
N ILE A 121 -2.33 -1.60 -1.63
CA ILE A 121 -2.18 -0.81 -0.40
C ILE A 121 -1.23 -1.47 0.60
N ASN A 122 -0.75 -0.69 1.55
CA ASN A 122 -0.10 -1.21 2.76
C ASN A 122 -1.17 -1.65 3.77
N SER A 123 -0.83 -2.60 4.64
CA SER A 123 -1.74 -3.11 5.67
C SER A 123 -1.85 -2.22 6.92
N ASP A 124 -0.93 -1.27 7.09
CA ASP A 124 -0.75 -0.45 8.29
C ASP A 124 -0.98 1.05 8.08
N ASP A 125 -1.47 1.43 6.91
CA ASP A 125 -1.86 2.80 6.58
C ASP A 125 -3.38 2.95 6.52
N TYR A 126 -3.89 4.15 6.89
CA TYR A 126 -5.29 4.54 6.71
C TYR A 126 -5.43 5.43 5.47
N TYR A 127 -6.26 5.01 4.53
CA TYR A 127 -6.41 5.65 3.23
C TYR A 127 -7.65 6.53 3.11
N GLY A 128 -8.71 6.20 3.84
CA GLY A 128 -9.99 6.89 3.79
C GLY A 128 -10.89 6.47 2.61
N ARG A 129 -12.19 6.61 2.81
CA ARG A 129 -13.23 6.11 1.91
C ARG A 129 -13.10 6.63 0.47
N THR A 130 -12.93 7.95 0.31
CA THR A 130 -12.86 8.59 -1.01
C THR A 130 -11.71 8.04 -1.86
N ALA A 131 -10.60 7.66 -1.24
CA ALA A 131 -9.47 7.07 -1.95
C ALA A 131 -9.82 5.74 -2.62
N PHE A 132 -10.58 4.89 -1.93
CA PHE A 132 -11.07 3.62 -2.50
C PHE A 132 -12.12 3.83 -3.59
N GLU A 133 -13.03 4.80 -3.41
CA GLU A 133 -14.02 5.16 -4.42
C GLU A 133 -13.35 5.63 -5.72
N GLU A 134 -12.34 6.51 -5.62
CA GLU A 134 -11.62 7.05 -6.77
C GLU A 134 -10.77 5.98 -7.48
N ILE A 135 -10.01 5.17 -6.74
CA ILE A 135 -9.20 4.14 -7.38
C ILE A 135 -10.06 3.04 -8.01
N TYR A 136 -11.18 2.66 -7.38
CA TYR A 136 -12.11 1.70 -7.96
C TYR A 136 -12.76 2.23 -9.23
N ARG A 137 -13.21 3.49 -9.23
CA ARG A 137 -13.75 4.17 -10.40
C ARG A 137 -12.74 4.14 -11.55
N GLN A 138 -11.50 4.52 -11.29
CA GLN A 138 -10.42 4.51 -12.29
C GLN A 138 -10.22 3.11 -12.88
N LEU A 139 -10.09 2.08 -12.04
CA LEU A 139 -9.88 0.70 -12.47
C LEU A 139 -11.06 0.07 -13.23
N THR A 140 -12.26 0.65 -13.12
CA THR A 140 -13.45 0.18 -13.83
C THR A 140 -13.74 0.95 -15.12
N THR A 141 -13.23 2.17 -15.25
CA THR A 141 -13.50 3.05 -16.39
C THR A 141 -12.36 3.09 -17.39
N GLU A 142 -11.12 3.04 -16.93
CA GLU A 142 -9.96 3.13 -17.80
C GLU A 142 -9.59 1.76 -18.40
N GLN A 143 -9.07 1.80 -19.63
CA GLN A 143 -8.59 0.63 -20.33
C GLN A 143 -7.23 0.97 -20.96
N ASP A 144 -6.35 -0.02 -21.01
CA ASP A 144 -5.08 0.11 -21.70
C ASP A 144 -5.29 0.33 -23.21
N GLY A 145 -4.49 1.23 -23.75
CA GLY A 145 -4.44 1.54 -25.16
C GLY A 145 -3.02 1.37 -25.68
N ALA A 146 -2.45 2.43 -26.27
CA ALA A 146 -1.03 2.47 -26.63
C ALA A 146 -0.10 2.56 -25.40
N THR A 147 -0.64 2.94 -24.25
CA THR A 147 0.03 3.03 -22.94
C THR A 147 -0.83 2.38 -21.87
N TYR A 148 -0.17 1.90 -20.81
CA TYR A 148 -0.84 1.38 -19.61
C TYR A 148 -1.50 2.53 -18.84
N GLN A 149 -2.69 2.27 -18.29
CA GLN A 149 -3.46 3.23 -17.53
C GLN A 149 -3.33 2.99 -16.02
N TYR A 150 -2.16 3.31 -15.47
CA TYR A 150 -1.90 3.20 -14.04
C TYR A 150 -2.35 4.45 -13.31
N ALA A 151 -2.77 4.29 -12.06
CA ALA A 151 -3.23 5.38 -11.23
C ALA A 151 -2.58 5.33 -9.84
N MET A 152 -2.49 6.48 -9.21
CA MET A 152 -2.09 6.62 -7.82
C MET A 152 -3.01 7.63 -7.14
N VAL A 153 -3.45 7.34 -5.93
CA VAL A 153 -4.13 8.33 -5.10
C VAL A 153 -3.08 9.16 -4.38
N ALA A 154 -3.06 10.46 -4.69
CA ALA A 154 -2.19 11.42 -4.02
C ALA A 154 -2.87 12.01 -2.79
N TYR A 155 -2.10 12.30 -1.76
CA TYR A 155 -2.55 12.89 -0.50
C TYR A 155 -1.88 14.24 -0.26
N ASP A 156 -2.57 15.13 0.42
CA ASP A 156 -1.97 16.36 0.93
C ASP A 156 -0.95 15.99 2.04
N LEU A 157 0.31 16.37 1.86
CA LEU A 157 1.39 16.09 2.80
C LEU A 157 1.01 16.47 4.23
N TYR A 158 0.45 17.68 4.40
CA TYR A 158 0.15 18.24 5.73
C TYR A 158 -0.92 17.46 6.49
N LYS A 159 -1.75 16.68 5.79
CA LYS A 159 -2.72 15.76 6.40
C LYS A 159 -2.13 14.38 6.74
N THR A 160 -0.89 14.14 6.37
CA THR A 160 -0.18 12.87 6.61
C THR A 160 1.00 13.00 7.57
N LEU A 161 1.22 14.20 8.10
CA LEU A 161 2.25 14.47 9.11
C LEU A 161 1.85 13.91 10.47
N THR A 162 2.83 13.76 11.33
CA THR A 162 2.66 13.41 12.75
C THR A 162 3.30 14.47 13.63
N ASP A 163 2.74 14.69 14.81
CA ASP A 163 3.34 15.53 15.86
C ASP A 163 4.42 14.78 16.66
N ASN A 164 4.55 13.46 16.45
CA ASN A 164 5.47 12.61 17.20
C ASN A 164 6.47 11.93 16.24
N GLY A 165 7.61 12.59 16.02
CA GLY A 165 8.68 12.08 15.17
C GLY A 165 8.56 12.49 13.72
N HIS A 166 8.95 11.59 12.79
CA HIS A 166 9.01 11.89 11.37
C HIS A 166 8.18 10.89 10.55
N VAL A 167 7.87 11.30 9.32
CA VAL A 167 7.28 10.42 8.31
C VAL A 167 8.22 10.29 7.11
N ALA A 168 8.11 9.15 6.38
CA ALA A 168 8.69 8.98 5.06
C ALA A 168 7.60 9.05 4.01
N ARG A 169 7.79 9.86 2.93
CA ARG A 169 6.79 10.03 1.85
C ARG A 169 7.47 10.20 0.51
N GLY A 170 6.85 9.65 -0.53
CA GLY A 170 7.17 9.99 -1.90
C GLY A 170 6.53 11.33 -2.27
N ILE A 171 7.33 12.41 -2.34
CA ILE A 171 6.87 13.72 -2.81
C ILE A 171 6.58 13.62 -4.30
N CYS A 172 5.35 13.92 -4.70
CA CYS A 172 4.87 13.79 -6.07
C CYS A 172 4.86 15.13 -6.79
N THR A 173 5.16 15.09 -8.08
CA THR A 173 4.93 16.19 -9.02
C THR A 173 3.97 15.71 -10.08
N ALA A 174 2.91 16.49 -10.32
CA ALA A 174 1.93 16.22 -11.37
C ALA A 174 1.94 17.36 -12.39
N ASP A 175 1.58 17.06 -13.64
CA ASP A 175 1.32 18.06 -14.66
C ASP A 175 -0.10 18.66 -14.53
N ASP A 176 -0.44 19.61 -15.42
CA ASP A 176 -1.75 20.28 -15.44
C ASP A 176 -2.93 19.34 -15.74
N GLN A 177 -2.66 18.10 -16.18
CA GLN A 177 -3.65 17.05 -16.44
C GLN A 177 -3.70 16.01 -15.32
N ASN A 178 -3.02 16.25 -14.20
CA ASN A 178 -2.84 15.33 -13.08
C ASN A 178 -2.09 14.02 -13.43
N HIS A 179 -1.25 14.01 -14.47
CA HIS A 179 -0.34 12.90 -14.67
C HIS A 179 0.86 13.02 -13.74
N LEU A 180 1.24 11.91 -13.11
CA LEU A 180 2.44 11.84 -12.29
C LEU A 180 3.68 11.95 -13.18
N VAL A 181 4.44 13.03 -13.05
CA VAL A 181 5.68 13.28 -13.83
C VAL A 181 6.94 13.10 -13.00
N GLY A 182 6.82 13.02 -11.67
CA GLY A 182 7.95 12.80 -10.78
C GLY A 182 7.51 12.34 -9.41
N ILE A 183 8.36 11.52 -8.79
CA ILE A 183 8.22 11.10 -7.40
C ILE A 183 9.61 11.04 -6.76
N HIS A 184 9.78 11.68 -5.61
CA HIS A 184 11.03 11.72 -4.86
C HIS A 184 10.79 11.26 -3.43
N GLU A 185 11.37 10.12 -3.05
CA GLU A 185 11.29 9.62 -1.68
C GLU A 185 12.05 10.55 -0.74
N ARG A 186 11.37 11.00 0.33
CA ARG A 186 11.96 11.71 1.46
C ARG A 186 11.77 10.85 2.71
N THR A 187 12.85 10.33 3.22
CA THR A 187 12.82 9.35 4.31
C THR A 187 12.60 9.97 5.67
N ARG A 188 12.80 11.30 5.78
CA ARG A 188 12.60 12.03 7.02
C ARG A 188 11.98 13.41 6.76
N ILE A 189 10.69 13.51 7.07
CA ILE A 189 9.90 14.75 7.02
C ILE A 189 9.34 14.98 8.41
N GLU A 190 9.52 16.17 8.96
CA GLU A 190 9.04 16.56 10.28
C GLU A 190 8.15 17.81 10.21
N ASN A 191 7.31 17.99 11.23
CA ASN A 191 6.49 19.19 11.42
C ASN A 191 7.21 20.15 12.37
N HIS A 192 7.79 21.21 11.84
CA HIS A 192 8.46 22.24 12.60
C HIS A 192 7.56 23.47 12.75
N GLY A 193 6.74 23.48 13.83
CA GLY A 193 5.88 24.62 14.13
C GLY A 193 4.79 24.88 13.09
N GLY A 194 4.28 23.86 12.44
CA GLY A 194 3.25 23.93 11.39
C GLY A 194 3.81 23.99 9.98
N GLN A 195 5.14 23.97 9.79
CA GLN A 195 5.82 23.89 8.52
C GLN A 195 6.39 22.47 8.34
N ALA A 196 6.05 21.84 7.22
CA ALA A 196 6.67 20.57 6.81
C ALA A 196 8.07 20.83 6.27
N GLU A 197 9.07 20.15 6.80
CA GLU A 197 10.45 20.23 6.35
C GLU A 197 11.07 18.83 6.25
N TYR A 198 11.95 18.62 5.27
CA TYR A 198 12.70 17.38 5.14
C TYR A 198 14.21 17.59 5.27
N THR A 199 14.89 16.53 5.64
CA THR A 199 16.36 16.48 5.69
C THR A 199 16.87 15.27 4.93
N GLU A 200 18.08 15.39 4.35
CA GLU A 200 18.82 14.30 3.69
C GLU A 200 20.20 14.05 4.37
N ASP A 201 20.50 14.80 5.43
CA ASP A 201 21.78 14.80 6.16
C ASP A 201 21.58 14.65 7.69
N ASP A 202 20.64 13.79 8.08
CA ASP A 202 20.31 13.45 9.46
C ASP A 202 19.93 14.67 10.33
N GLY A 203 19.39 15.73 9.71
CA GLY A 203 18.92 16.92 10.42
C GLY A 203 19.95 18.06 10.51
N ALA A 204 21.08 17.96 9.80
CA ALA A 204 22.03 19.06 9.74
C ALA A 204 21.49 20.25 8.93
N THR A 205 20.73 19.96 7.86
CA THR A 205 19.99 20.97 7.08
C THR A 205 18.54 20.56 6.88
N TRP A 206 17.64 21.56 6.81
CA TRP A 206 16.22 21.35 6.60
C TRP A 206 15.74 22.17 5.41
N THR A 207 14.92 21.55 4.58
CA THR A 207 14.30 22.18 3.39
C THR A 207 12.79 22.16 3.54
N GLY A 208 12.17 23.33 3.46
CA GLY A 208 10.73 23.50 3.59
C GLY A 208 9.95 22.89 2.41
N LEU A 209 8.82 22.29 2.70
CA LEU A 209 7.85 21.79 1.74
C LEU A 209 6.60 22.69 1.80
N PRO A 210 6.15 23.27 0.68
CA PRO A 210 5.04 24.20 0.69
C PRO A 210 3.70 23.51 1.02
N GLN A 211 2.72 24.31 1.45
CA GLN A 211 1.33 23.89 1.52
C GLN A 211 0.83 23.43 0.15
N GLY A 212 0.01 22.39 0.11
CA GLY A 212 -0.45 21.81 -1.15
C GLY A 212 0.55 20.83 -1.79
N THR A 213 1.68 20.54 -1.13
CA THR A 213 2.57 19.44 -1.56
C THR A 213 1.80 18.12 -1.52
N ILE A 214 1.79 17.41 -2.63
CA ILE A 214 1.13 16.10 -2.77
C ILE A 214 2.14 14.96 -2.60
N VAL A 215 1.67 13.88 -1.96
CA VAL A 215 2.51 12.73 -1.62
C VAL A 215 1.83 11.40 -1.96
N SER A 216 2.65 10.39 -2.20
CA SER A 216 2.22 9.00 -2.25
C SER A 216 2.20 8.40 -0.84
N MET A 217 1.13 7.64 -0.56
CA MET A 217 1.02 6.73 0.58
C MET A 217 0.92 5.27 0.12
N ASN A 218 1.41 4.97 -1.08
CA ASN A 218 1.40 3.63 -1.68
C ASN A 218 0.00 3.05 -1.96
N LEU A 219 -1.00 3.90 -2.29
CA LEU A 219 -2.24 3.44 -2.90
C LEU A 219 -2.12 3.60 -4.41
N TRP A 220 -1.93 2.48 -5.10
CA TRP A 220 -1.75 2.40 -6.55
C TRP A 220 -2.82 1.54 -7.19
N GLY A 221 -3.18 1.86 -8.42
CA GLY A 221 -4.06 1.08 -9.28
C GLY A 221 -3.37 0.69 -10.58
N PHE A 222 -3.55 -0.55 -11.00
CA PHE A 222 -2.94 -1.13 -12.18
C PHE A 222 -3.98 -1.80 -13.06
N THR A 223 -3.89 -1.59 -14.34
CA THR A 223 -4.65 -2.30 -15.36
C THR A 223 -4.00 -3.65 -15.68
N PRO A 224 -4.74 -4.63 -16.23
CA PRO A 224 -4.33 -6.04 -16.27
C PRO A 224 -3.47 -6.43 -17.48
N SER A 225 -2.66 -5.59 -18.04
CA SER A 225 -1.87 -5.90 -19.25
C SER A 225 -0.44 -6.37 -18.98
#